data_03934a0b936ef02933a69f3f3f263525
#
_entry.id   03934a0b936ef02933a69f3f3f263525
#
_cell.length_a   1.000
_cell.length_b   1.000
_cell.length_c   1.000
_cell.angle_alpha   90.00
_cell.angle_beta   90.00
_cell.angle_gamma   90.00
#
_symmetry.space_group_name_H-M   'P 1'
#
loop_
_entity.id
_entity.type
_entity.pdbx_description
1 polymer ?
#
loop_
_entity_poly.entity_id
_entity_poly.type
_entity_poly.pdbx_seq_one_letter_code
_entity_poly.pdbx_strand_id
1 'polypeptide(L)'
;MTQSKTLLLGVGISAATAPQTSLKQSRQFWTELTKPFDGAFAFLTLEDEFADKGGDGLDAILLANWLAPRLTNIGIIAGAPVNFLEPFHVSTAIATLDYVSEGRAGLLVQHLTKQRNLEASKALGALNGYPSLDQQALKTDTQDAIEVIRRLWDSWEDDAVIRDKKTQRFLDASKLHYINFENENFRVLGPSITPRPPQGQPIVATTLSNLDELNVARNADVVFVTADEQLIRAAGASVHDRAAPVVVADIALSDKLSVQETIDAFIENQAWGASGVRLLLPDPQSQSDFVLKELLPALQARKLVHNGEGTTLRARFGLPEAINRYSTAA
;
A
#
# COMPACT_ATOMS: atom_id res chain seq x y z
N MET A 1 -28.13 -15.96 14.05
CA MET A 1 -27.17 -14.95 14.57
C MET A 1 -25.96 -14.99 13.64
N THR A 2 -25.88 -14.06 12.71
CA THR A 2 -24.69 -13.88 11.86
C THR A 2 -23.52 -13.53 12.78
N GLN A 3 -22.48 -14.37 12.81
CA GLN A 3 -21.23 -14.01 13.49
C GLN A 3 -20.77 -12.65 12.94
N SER A 4 -20.65 -11.66 13.79
CA SER A 4 -20.09 -10.37 13.44
C SER A 4 -18.67 -10.60 12.92
N LYS A 5 -18.44 -10.33 11.64
CA LYS A 5 -17.15 -10.52 10.98
C LYS A 5 -16.22 -9.46 11.54
N THR A 6 -15.17 -9.84 12.28
CA THR A 6 -14.20 -8.87 12.81
C THR A 6 -13.49 -8.11 11.68
N LEU A 7 -13.08 -6.87 11.92
CA LEU A 7 -12.43 -5.99 10.94
C LEU A 7 -10.90 -6.10 11.03
N LEU A 8 -10.22 -6.15 9.89
CA LEU A 8 -8.77 -6.02 9.85
C LEU A 8 -8.37 -4.60 10.26
N LEU A 9 -7.44 -4.47 11.19
CA LEU A 9 -7.05 -3.17 11.75
C LEU A 9 -5.70 -2.70 11.20
N GLY A 10 -5.69 -1.50 10.62
CA GLY A 10 -4.48 -0.83 10.14
C GLY A 10 -4.35 0.60 10.65
N VAL A 11 -3.17 1.16 10.45
CA VAL A 11 -2.85 2.56 10.78
C VAL A 11 -2.22 3.24 9.57
N GLY A 12 -2.55 4.50 9.33
CA GLY A 12 -2.01 5.33 8.25
C GLY A 12 -1.32 6.58 8.79
N ILE A 13 -0.11 6.82 8.32
CA ILE A 13 0.73 7.97 8.71
C ILE A 13 1.34 8.56 7.44
N SER A 14 1.46 9.88 7.37
CA SER A 14 2.24 10.53 6.30
C SER A 14 3.75 10.45 6.59
N ALA A 15 4.55 10.16 5.57
CA ALA A 15 6.01 10.21 5.67
C ALA A 15 6.54 11.65 5.87
N ALA A 16 5.67 12.67 5.70
CA ALA A 16 5.97 14.07 5.94
C ALA A 16 5.79 14.52 7.41
N THR A 17 5.37 13.64 8.32
CA THR A 17 5.10 14.00 9.72
C THR A 17 6.33 14.06 10.63
N ALA A 18 7.52 13.74 10.14
CA ALA A 18 8.73 13.81 10.96
C ALA A 18 9.03 15.27 11.36
N PRO A 19 9.29 15.55 12.66
CA PRO A 19 9.66 16.89 13.08
C PRO A 19 10.99 17.30 12.47
N GLN A 20 11.17 18.60 12.19
CA GLN A 20 12.43 19.20 11.72
C GLN A 20 13.52 19.06 12.79
N THR A 21 14.20 17.93 12.82
CA THR A 21 15.19 17.59 13.83
C THR A 21 16.42 16.99 13.17
N SER A 22 17.51 16.86 13.94
CA SER A 22 18.73 16.23 13.43
C SER A 22 18.44 14.81 12.91
N LEU A 23 19.23 14.29 11.95
CA LEU A 23 19.15 12.93 11.42
C LEU A 23 19.09 11.85 12.52
N LYS A 24 19.73 12.08 13.67
CA LYS A 24 19.70 11.16 14.81
C LYS A 24 18.32 11.16 15.47
N GLN A 25 17.70 12.31 15.61
CA GLN A 25 16.36 12.44 16.18
C GLN A 25 15.29 11.89 15.23
N SER A 26 15.43 12.07 13.93
CA SER A 26 14.53 11.50 12.92
C SER A 26 14.50 9.97 12.99
N ARG A 27 15.64 9.28 13.13
CA ARG A 27 15.69 7.82 13.29
C ARG A 27 15.04 7.34 14.59
N GLN A 28 15.28 8.06 15.68
CA GLN A 28 14.68 7.76 16.96
C GLN A 28 13.16 7.96 16.90
N PHE A 29 12.72 9.08 16.36
CA PHE A 29 11.30 9.40 16.17
C PHE A 29 10.55 8.27 15.45
N TRP A 30 11.01 7.88 14.25
CA TRP A 30 10.34 6.83 13.49
C TRP A 30 10.35 5.47 14.18
N THR A 31 11.41 5.14 14.89
CA THR A 31 11.49 3.90 15.66
C THR A 31 10.51 3.91 16.83
N GLU A 32 10.47 4.99 17.60
CA GLU A 32 9.59 5.13 18.78
C GLU A 32 8.11 5.21 18.37
N LEU A 33 7.81 5.87 17.25
CA LEU A 33 6.47 5.99 16.74
C LEU A 33 5.92 4.64 16.23
N THR A 34 6.71 3.88 15.47
CA THR A 34 6.19 2.70 14.76
C THR A 34 6.27 1.42 15.57
N LYS A 35 7.26 1.29 16.47
CA LYS A 35 7.46 0.08 17.27
C LYS A 35 6.24 -0.32 18.13
N PRO A 36 5.51 0.58 18.78
CA PRO A 36 4.30 0.24 19.52
C PRO A 36 3.15 -0.30 18.66
N PHE A 37 3.14 0.00 17.35
CA PHE A 37 2.16 -0.54 16.43
C PHE A 37 2.51 -1.96 15.96
N ASP A 38 3.78 -2.38 16.10
CA ASP A 38 4.24 -3.71 15.68
C ASP A 38 3.60 -4.81 16.52
N GLY A 39 2.77 -5.64 15.92
CA GLY A 39 1.96 -6.66 16.59
C GLY A 39 0.60 -6.17 17.10
N ALA A 40 0.38 -4.86 17.22
CA ALA A 40 -0.91 -4.28 17.58
C ALA A 40 -1.84 -4.12 16.37
N PHE A 41 -1.27 -3.89 15.19
CA PHE A 41 -1.96 -3.68 13.91
C PHE A 41 -1.51 -4.69 12.87
N ALA A 42 -2.42 -4.99 11.92
CA ALA A 42 -2.12 -5.85 10.79
C ALA A 42 -1.16 -5.19 9.79
N PHE A 43 -1.35 -3.89 9.57
CA PHE A 43 -0.57 -3.11 8.61
C PHE A 43 -0.43 -1.63 8.99
N LEU A 44 0.65 -1.03 8.50
CA LEU A 44 0.94 0.39 8.50
C LEU A 44 0.99 0.87 7.05
N THR A 45 0.31 1.98 6.73
CA THR A 45 0.54 2.70 5.48
C THR A 45 1.40 3.93 5.73
N LEU A 46 2.40 4.13 4.88
CA LEU A 46 3.20 5.35 4.83
C LEU A 46 2.83 6.10 3.55
N GLU A 47 2.17 7.24 3.69
CA GLU A 47 1.79 8.07 2.55
C GLU A 47 2.95 8.97 2.14
N ASP A 48 3.15 9.12 0.83
CA ASP A 48 4.11 10.06 0.25
C ASP A 48 3.38 11.29 -0.30
N GLU A 49 4.00 12.45 -0.23
CA GLU A 49 3.44 13.67 -0.77
C GLU A 49 4.53 14.49 -1.46
N PHE A 50 4.30 14.87 -2.73
CA PHE A 50 5.14 15.87 -3.41
C PHE A 50 4.81 17.30 -3.01
N ALA A 51 3.65 17.52 -2.41
CA ALA A 51 3.25 18.84 -1.95
C ALA A 51 3.89 19.14 -0.60
N ASP A 52 4.69 20.19 -0.57
CA ASP A 52 5.22 20.72 0.68
C ASP A 52 4.07 21.34 1.50
N LYS A 53 3.71 20.67 2.59
CA LYS A 53 2.82 21.21 3.62
C LYS A 53 3.61 21.84 4.79
N GLY A 54 4.89 22.19 4.56
CA GLY A 54 5.77 22.79 5.55
C GLY A 54 6.44 21.78 6.48
N GLY A 55 6.59 20.52 6.04
CA GLY A 55 7.27 19.46 6.78
C GLY A 55 8.50 18.93 6.05
N ASP A 56 9.44 18.38 6.80
CA ASP A 56 10.60 17.64 6.26
C ASP A 56 10.16 16.22 5.89
N GLY A 57 9.50 16.07 4.75
CA GLY A 57 9.04 14.77 4.24
C GLY A 57 10.22 13.86 3.90
N LEU A 58 10.03 12.56 4.16
CA LEU A 58 10.91 11.50 3.68
C LEU A 58 10.19 10.73 2.57
N ASP A 59 10.96 10.17 1.64
CA ASP A 59 10.44 9.20 0.67
C ASP A 59 9.85 8.00 1.41
N ALA A 60 8.57 7.70 1.16
CA ALA A 60 7.85 6.67 1.89
C ALA A 60 8.38 5.27 1.62
N ILE A 61 8.84 4.95 0.40
CA ILE A 61 9.40 3.64 0.07
C ILE A 61 10.75 3.45 0.75
N LEU A 62 11.62 4.46 0.73
CA LEU A 62 12.92 4.38 1.40
C LEU A 62 12.75 4.30 2.92
N LEU A 63 11.82 5.06 3.49
CA LEU A 63 11.48 4.96 4.91
C LEU A 63 10.94 3.57 5.26
N ALA A 64 10.03 3.01 4.45
CA ALA A 64 9.50 1.66 4.63
C ALA A 64 10.61 0.60 4.61
N ASN A 65 11.54 0.68 3.64
CA ASN A 65 12.68 -0.23 3.56
C ASN A 65 13.60 -0.11 4.79
N TRP A 66 13.75 1.09 5.34
CA TRP A 66 14.52 1.29 6.56
C TRP A 66 13.80 0.75 7.81
N LEU A 67 12.48 0.86 7.89
CA LEU A 67 11.66 0.36 9.01
C LEU A 67 11.50 -1.16 8.98
N ALA A 68 11.33 -1.78 7.81
CA ALA A 68 10.97 -3.18 7.66
C ALA A 68 11.80 -4.16 8.48
N PRO A 69 13.16 -4.09 8.50
CA PRO A 69 13.96 -5.01 9.32
C PRO A 69 13.93 -4.69 10.84
N ARG A 70 13.26 -3.62 11.25
CA ARG A 70 13.10 -3.20 12.65
C ARG A 70 11.75 -3.56 13.23
N LEU A 71 10.82 -3.94 12.36
CA LEU A 71 9.46 -4.36 12.68
C LEU A 71 9.31 -5.83 12.31
N THR A 72 8.71 -6.62 13.17
CA THR A 72 8.69 -8.09 13.00
C THR A 72 7.33 -8.64 12.61
N ASN A 73 6.26 -7.91 12.89
CA ASN A 73 4.90 -8.39 12.68
C ASN A 73 4.11 -7.54 11.68
N ILE A 74 4.10 -6.23 11.86
CA ILE A 74 3.26 -5.33 11.06
C ILE A 74 3.65 -5.37 9.57
N GLY A 75 2.65 -5.41 8.68
CA GLY A 75 2.88 -5.20 7.25
C GLY A 75 3.11 -3.72 6.95
N ILE A 76 3.90 -3.41 5.93
CA ILE A 76 4.17 -2.03 5.53
C ILE A 76 3.73 -1.82 4.09
N ILE A 77 2.78 -0.91 3.89
CA ILE A 77 2.27 -0.51 2.57
C ILE A 77 2.82 0.89 2.30
N ALA A 78 3.81 0.98 1.42
CA ALA A 78 4.50 2.23 1.11
C ALA A 78 3.83 2.99 -0.03
N GLY A 79 3.60 4.27 0.17
CA GLY A 79 3.05 5.19 -0.81
C GLY A 79 4.01 5.49 -1.95
N ALA A 80 3.49 5.59 -3.16
CA ALA A 80 4.22 6.06 -4.32
C ALA A 80 3.32 6.88 -5.26
N PRO A 81 3.69 8.10 -5.58
CA PRO A 81 2.99 8.94 -6.57
C PRO A 81 3.37 8.48 -7.99
N VAL A 82 2.76 7.38 -8.43
CA VAL A 82 3.16 6.62 -9.64
C VAL A 82 3.12 7.43 -10.93
N ASN A 83 2.36 8.52 -10.99
CA ASN A 83 2.34 9.41 -12.16
C ASN A 83 3.63 10.25 -12.31
N PHE A 84 4.49 10.30 -11.30
CA PHE A 84 5.78 10.99 -11.34
C PHE A 84 6.97 10.04 -11.32
N LEU A 85 6.75 8.79 -10.92
CA LEU A 85 7.80 7.81 -10.73
C LEU A 85 7.79 6.79 -11.86
N GLU A 86 8.96 6.44 -12.32
CA GLU A 86 9.12 5.40 -13.34
C GLU A 86 8.77 4.02 -12.74
N PRO A 87 7.81 3.26 -13.33
CA PRO A 87 7.26 2.05 -12.73
C PRO A 87 8.29 0.92 -12.53
N PHE A 88 9.36 0.87 -13.35
CA PHE A 88 10.44 -0.09 -13.15
C PHE A 88 11.14 0.11 -11.81
N HIS A 89 11.43 1.36 -11.43
CA HIS A 89 12.06 1.66 -10.16
C HIS A 89 11.13 1.40 -8.97
N VAL A 90 9.85 1.76 -9.10
CA VAL A 90 8.84 1.46 -8.08
C VAL A 90 8.72 -0.05 -7.86
N SER A 91 8.64 -0.85 -8.95
CA SER A 91 8.54 -2.31 -8.85
C SER A 91 9.75 -2.92 -8.12
N THR A 92 10.96 -2.47 -8.46
CA THR A 92 12.21 -2.93 -7.84
C THR A 92 12.28 -2.57 -6.36
N ALA A 93 11.88 -1.34 -6.00
CA ALA A 93 11.92 -0.87 -4.63
C ALA A 93 10.92 -1.59 -3.72
N ILE A 94 9.70 -1.85 -4.20
CA ILE A 94 8.69 -2.63 -3.48
C ILE A 94 9.06 -4.12 -3.41
N ALA A 95 9.62 -4.70 -4.46
CA ALA A 95 10.16 -6.07 -4.41
C ALA A 95 11.25 -6.19 -3.34
N THR A 96 12.14 -5.19 -3.25
CA THR A 96 13.17 -5.12 -2.19
C THR A 96 12.52 -5.03 -0.81
N LEU A 97 11.52 -4.17 -0.65
CA LEU A 97 10.75 -4.06 0.60
C LEU A 97 10.13 -5.41 0.99
N ASP A 98 9.61 -6.16 0.03
CA ASP A 98 9.01 -7.46 0.28
C ASP A 98 10.05 -8.49 0.76
N TYR A 99 11.25 -8.46 0.19
CA TYR A 99 12.36 -9.30 0.69
C TYR A 99 12.79 -8.93 2.10
N VAL A 100 13.03 -7.65 2.39
CA VAL A 100 13.53 -7.23 3.70
C VAL A 100 12.47 -7.25 4.80
N SER A 101 11.20 -7.31 4.43
CA SER A 101 10.06 -7.50 5.34
C SER A 101 9.60 -8.96 5.43
N GLU A 102 10.23 -9.89 4.70
CA GLU A 102 9.85 -11.31 4.68
C GLU A 102 8.37 -11.53 4.27
N GLY A 103 7.96 -10.89 3.16
CA GLY A 103 6.61 -11.05 2.61
C GLY A 103 5.54 -10.16 3.27
N ARG A 104 5.94 -9.03 3.87
CA ARG A 104 4.99 -8.12 4.54
C ARG A 104 4.89 -6.75 3.86
N ALA A 105 5.27 -6.65 2.57
CA ALA A 105 5.22 -5.41 1.81
C ALA A 105 3.91 -5.21 1.04
N GLY A 106 3.59 -3.95 0.78
CA GLY A 106 2.58 -3.51 -0.17
C GLY A 106 2.94 -2.16 -0.79
N LEU A 107 2.32 -1.88 -1.93
CA LEU A 107 2.38 -0.60 -2.63
C LEU A 107 1.06 0.14 -2.43
N LEU A 108 1.09 1.34 -1.89
CA LEU A 108 -0.03 2.28 -1.95
C LEU A 108 0.15 3.16 -3.19
N VAL A 109 -0.64 2.90 -4.20
CA VAL A 109 -0.67 3.71 -5.42
C VAL A 109 -1.35 5.03 -5.10
N GLN A 110 -0.56 6.08 -5.06
CA GLN A 110 -1.05 7.44 -4.87
C GLN A 110 -1.19 8.10 -6.24
N HIS A 111 -2.40 8.02 -6.78
CA HIS A 111 -2.72 8.65 -8.05
C HIS A 111 -2.92 10.16 -7.88
N LEU A 112 -2.62 10.90 -8.94
CA LEU A 112 -2.77 12.35 -8.95
C LEU A 112 -4.21 12.75 -9.17
N THR A 113 -4.74 13.52 -8.22
CA THR A 113 -5.91 14.35 -8.47
C THR A 113 -5.47 15.68 -9.10
N LYS A 114 -6.41 16.43 -9.70
CA LYS A 114 -6.12 17.75 -10.24
C LYS A 114 -5.45 18.67 -9.22
N GLN A 115 -5.88 18.63 -7.97
CA GLN A 115 -5.32 19.42 -6.88
C GLN A 115 -3.87 18.98 -6.56
N ARG A 116 -3.63 17.70 -6.39
CA ARG A 116 -2.28 17.15 -6.11
C ARG A 116 -1.31 17.42 -7.27
N ASN A 117 -1.78 17.39 -8.52
CA ASN A 117 -0.96 17.72 -9.67
C ASN A 117 -0.51 19.19 -9.65
N LEU A 118 -1.41 20.12 -9.33
CA LEU A 118 -1.05 21.54 -9.20
C LEU A 118 -0.03 21.79 -8.10
N GLU A 119 -0.13 21.08 -6.99
CA GLU A 119 0.81 21.18 -5.88
C GLU A 119 2.16 20.57 -6.24
N ALA A 120 2.18 19.40 -6.85
CA ALA A 120 3.40 18.76 -7.34
C ALA A 120 4.13 19.58 -8.40
N SER A 121 3.39 20.25 -9.29
CA SER A 121 3.97 21.14 -10.31
C SER A 121 4.72 22.32 -9.70
N LYS A 122 4.38 22.76 -8.49
CA LYS A 122 5.14 23.81 -7.78
C LYS A 122 6.49 23.30 -7.30
N ALA A 123 6.56 22.05 -6.85
CA ALA A 123 7.80 21.44 -6.38
C ALA A 123 8.72 21.01 -7.53
N LEU A 124 8.15 20.45 -8.59
CA LEU A 124 8.89 19.89 -9.72
C LEU A 124 9.14 20.90 -10.86
N GLY A 125 8.42 22.02 -10.86
CA GLY A 125 8.47 23.02 -11.92
C GLY A 125 7.60 22.67 -13.12
N ALA A 126 7.76 23.42 -14.22
CA ALA A 126 7.00 23.20 -15.45
C ALA A 126 7.44 21.89 -16.14
N LEU A 127 6.58 20.90 -16.16
CA LEU A 127 6.87 19.54 -16.66
C LEU A 127 6.63 19.37 -18.16
N ASN A 128 6.55 20.46 -18.94
CA ASN A 128 6.38 20.43 -20.40
C ASN A 128 5.26 19.46 -20.89
N GLY A 129 4.16 19.39 -20.14
CA GLY A 129 3.00 18.56 -20.47
C GLY A 129 3.01 17.16 -19.84
N TYR A 130 4.01 16.81 -19.05
CA TYR A 130 4.01 15.55 -18.27
C TYR A 130 4.20 15.82 -16.78
N PRO A 131 3.42 15.16 -15.86
CA PRO A 131 2.22 14.40 -16.19
C PRO A 131 1.13 15.29 -16.79
N SER A 132 0.25 14.68 -17.57
CA SER A 132 -0.91 15.39 -18.15
C SER A 132 -1.78 16.02 -17.05
N LEU A 133 -2.36 17.19 -17.33
CA LEU A 133 -3.40 17.79 -16.47
C LEU A 133 -4.78 17.18 -16.71
N ASP A 134 -4.93 16.38 -17.76
CA ASP A 134 -6.17 15.65 -18.06
C ASP A 134 -6.34 14.50 -17.06
N GLN A 135 -7.47 14.51 -16.35
CA GLN A 135 -7.79 13.50 -15.33
C GLN A 135 -7.96 12.10 -15.93
N GLN A 136 -8.45 11.98 -17.16
CA GLN A 136 -8.58 10.68 -17.81
C GLN A 136 -7.21 10.12 -18.21
N ALA A 137 -6.33 10.95 -18.73
CA ALA A 137 -4.97 10.57 -19.05
C ALA A 137 -4.20 10.15 -17.78
N LEU A 138 -4.34 10.86 -16.65
CA LEU A 138 -3.75 10.49 -15.38
C LEU A 138 -4.26 9.14 -14.84
N LYS A 139 -5.55 8.85 -15.00
CA LYS A 139 -6.13 7.55 -14.62
C LYS A 139 -5.56 6.41 -15.48
N THR A 140 -5.45 6.63 -16.78
CA THR A 140 -4.87 5.65 -17.71
C THR A 140 -3.40 5.40 -17.37
N ASP A 141 -2.61 6.45 -17.18
CA ASP A 141 -1.20 6.37 -16.77
C ASP A 141 -1.04 5.60 -15.46
N THR A 142 -1.90 5.83 -14.45
CA THR A 142 -1.91 5.08 -13.20
C THR A 142 -2.16 3.59 -13.42
N GLN A 143 -3.13 3.24 -14.27
CA GLN A 143 -3.47 1.84 -14.58
C GLN A 143 -2.31 1.14 -15.30
N ASP A 144 -1.69 1.82 -16.24
CA ASP A 144 -0.54 1.34 -16.99
C ASP A 144 0.68 1.11 -16.08
N ALA A 145 0.93 2.06 -15.17
CA ALA A 145 2.00 1.91 -14.18
C ALA A 145 1.79 0.68 -13.28
N ILE A 146 0.58 0.45 -12.80
CA ILE A 146 0.24 -0.75 -12.01
C ILE A 146 0.49 -2.02 -12.83
N GLU A 147 0.06 -2.05 -14.09
CA GLU A 147 0.22 -3.24 -14.95
C GLU A 147 1.71 -3.51 -15.24
N VAL A 148 2.52 -2.49 -15.52
CA VAL A 148 3.97 -2.62 -15.68
C VAL A 148 4.62 -3.19 -14.42
N ILE A 149 4.30 -2.61 -13.25
CA ILE A 149 4.83 -3.06 -11.95
C ILE A 149 4.51 -4.54 -11.72
N ARG A 150 3.26 -4.95 -11.95
CA ARG A 150 2.82 -6.34 -11.76
C ARG A 150 3.49 -7.30 -12.74
N ARG A 151 3.69 -6.90 -14.00
CA ARG A 151 4.42 -7.71 -15.00
C ARG A 151 5.87 -7.90 -14.59
N LEU A 152 6.51 -6.85 -14.08
CA LEU A 152 7.90 -6.91 -13.64
C LEU A 152 8.06 -7.87 -12.44
N TRP A 153 7.13 -7.89 -11.48
CA TRP A 153 7.18 -8.84 -10.37
C TRP A 153 7.05 -10.30 -10.83
N ASP A 154 6.26 -10.57 -11.86
CA ASP A 154 6.13 -11.92 -12.42
C ASP A 154 7.20 -12.28 -13.45
N SER A 155 8.06 -11.33 -13.86
CA SER A 155 9.05 -11.55 -14.95
C SER A 155 10.14 -12.58 -14.60
N TRP A 156 10.22 -13.01 -13.35
CA TRP A 156 10.98 -14.17 -12.89
C TRP A 156 9.99 -15.23 -12.40
N GLU A 157 10.22 -16.50 -12.79
CA GLU A 157 9.49 -17.62 -12.16
C GLU A 157 10.06 -17.92 -10.77
N ASP A 158 9.30 -18.58 -9.91
CA ASP A 158 9.67 -18.83 -8.51
C ASP A 158 10.96 -19.63 -8.37
N ASP A 159 11.22 -20.53 -9.30
CA ASP A 159 12.38 -21.41 -9.33
C ASP A 159 13.46 -21.02 -10.38
N ALA A 160 13.43 -19.77 -10.87
CA ALA A 160 14.43 -19.24 -11.79
C ALA A 160 15.84 -19.21 -11.18
N VAL A 161 15.96 -19.08 -9.84
CA VAL A 161 17.25 -19.07 -9.12
C VAL A 161 17.63 -20.49 -8.71
N ILE A 162 18.51 -21.17 -9.47
CA ILE A 162 18.88 -22.56 -9.24
C ILE A 162 20.13 -22.76 -8.37
N ARG A 163 21.09 -21.83 -8.41
CA ARG A 163 22.36 -21.88 -7.64
C ARG A 163 23.09 -23.23 -7.71
N ASP A 164 23.12 -23.86 -8.89
CA ASP A 164 23.77 -25.16 -9.08
C ASP A 164 25.29 -25.01 -9.18
N LYS A 165 26.00 -25.40 -8.12
CA LYS A 165 27.45 -25.34 -8.05
C LYS A 165 28.14 -26.33 -9.00
N LYS A 166 27.51 -27.47 -9.34
CA LYS A 166 28.13 -28.51 -10.21
C LYS A 166 28.21 -28.05 -11.66
N THR A 167 27.14 -27.43 -12.16
CA THR A 167 27.06 -26.90 -13.49
C THR A 167 27.49 -25.45 -13.61
N GLN A 168 27.79 -24.79 -12.48
CA GLN A 168 28.09 -23.35 -12.36
C GLN A 168 26.97 -22.47 -12.90
N ARG A 169 25.72 -22.92 -12.86
CA ARG A 169 24.54 -22.18 -13.25
C ARG A 169 23.93 -21.53 -12.01
N PHE A 170 23.82 -20.21 -12.04
CA PHE A 170 23.13 -19.45 -10.99
C PHE A 170 21.63 -19.32 -11.27
N LEU A 171 21.30 -19.11 -12.56
CA LEU A 171 19.94 -18.87 -13.04
C LEU A 171 19.55 -19.87 -14.13
N ASP A 172 18.26 -20.14 -14.22
CA ASP A 172 17.64 -20.69 -15.42
C ASP A 172 17.10 -19.56 -16.29
N ALA A 173 17.84 -19.24 -17.37
CA ALA A 173 17.49 -18.13 -18.25
C ALA A 173 16.14 -18.31 -18.97
N SER A 174 15.65 -19.55 -19.12
CA SER A 174 14.35 -19.82 -19.72
C SER A 174 13.16 -19.40 -18.85
N LYS A 175 13.43 -19.13 -17.56
CA LYS A 175 12.46 -18.69 -16.55
C LYS A 175 12.50 -17.18 -16.24
N LEU A 176 13.22 -16.43 -17.10
CA LEU A 176 13.23 -14.98 -17.08
C LEU A 176 12.53 -14.45 -18.33
N HIS A 177 11.49 -13.65 -18.13
CA HIS A 177 10.59 -13.24 -19.19
C HIS A 177 10.66 -11.74 -19.44
N TYR A 178 10.81 -11.36 -20.71
CA TYR A 178 10.62 -9.98 -21.12
C TYR A 178 9.14 -9.61 -21.01
N ILE A 179 8.82 -8.49 -20.38
CA ILE A 179 7.43 -8.06 -20.25
C ILE A 179 6.91 -7.40 -21.51
N ASN A 180 7.79 -6.85 -22.35
CA ASN A 180 7.49 -6.22 -23.65
C ASN A 180 6.28 -5.28 -23.58
N PHE A 181 6.22 -4.45 -22.54
CA PHE A 181 5.15 -3.48 -22.40
C PHE A 181 5.44 -2.24 -23.22
N GLU A 182 4.52 -1.85 -24.10
CA GLU A 182 4.64 -0.66 -24.93
C GLU A 182 3.26 -0.05 -25.15
N ASN A 183 3.11 1.23 -24.79
CA ASN A 183 1.94 2.07 -25.07
C ASN A 183 2.37 3.54 -25.17
N GLU A 184 1.41 4.47 -25.11
CA GLU A 184 1.66 5.92 -25.18
C GLU A 184 2.53 6.42 -24.00
N ASN A 185 2.37 5.85 -22.80
CA ASN A 185 2.96 6.33 -21.56
C ASN A 185 4.29 5.65 -21.26
N PHE A 186 4.40 4.34 -21.53
CA PHE A 186 5.53 3.52 -21.09
C PHE A 186 6.07 2.62 -22.19
N ARG A 187 7.39 2.45 -22.19
CA ARG A 187 8.07 1.42 -22.96
C ARG A 187 9.06 0.68 -22.07
N VAL A 188 8.68 -0.50 -21.59
CA VAL A 188 9.47 -1.29 -20.65
C VAL A 188 9.68 -2.69 -21.20
N LEU A 189 10.94 -3.02 -21.44
CA LEU A 189 11.33 -4.34 -21.97
C LEU A 189 11.30 -5.42 -20.88
N GLY A 190 11.85 -5.12 -19.69
CA GLY A 190 12.11 -6.13 -18.65
C GLY A 190 13.27 -7.07 -19.01
N PRO A 191 13.46 -8.20 -18.30
CA PRO A 191 12.81 -8.51 -17.04
C PRO A 191 13.19 -7.56 -15.91
N SER A 192 12.58 -7.73 -14.70
CA SER A 192 13.04 -7.07 -13.49
C SER A 192 14.49 -7.43 -13.18
N ILE A 193 15.21 -6.55 -12.49
CA ILE A 193 16.55 -6.83 -11.95
C ILE A 193 16.51 -7.54 -10.60
N THR A 194 15.34 -7.56 -9.93
CA THR A 194 15.10 -8.30 -8.69
C THR A 194 14.37 -9.60 -9.01
N PRO A 195 14.68 -10.70 -8.31
CA PRO A 195 13.87 -11.91 -8.38
C PRO A 195 12.43 -11.66 -8.00
N ARG A 196 11.56 -12.63 -8.24
CA ARG A 196 10.15 -12.56 -7.85
C ARG A 196 10.02 -12.31 -6.35
N PRO A 197 9.19 -11.34 -5.92
CA PRO A 197 9.00 -11.05 -4.49
C PRO A 197 8.50 -12.27 -3.69
N PRO A 198 8.79 -12.39 -2.39
CA PRO A 198 8.32 -13.49 -1.55
C PRO A 198 6.80 -13.73 -1.58
N GLN A 199 5.99 -12.68 -1.74
CA GLN A 199 4.54 -12.78 -1.92
C GLN A 199 4.13 -13.09 -3.37
N GLY A 200 5.07 -13.25 -4.29
CA GLY A 200 4.82 -13.27 -5.73
C GLY A 200 4.36 -11.90 -6.25
N GLN A 201 3.24 -11.45 -5.75
CA GLN A 201 2.67 -10.12 -6.01
C GLN A 201 2.46 -9.41 -4.67
N PRO A 202 3.34 -8.51 -4.24
CA PRO A 202 3.06 -7.61 -3.12
C PRO A 202 1.70 -6.93 -3.30
N ILE A 203 1.01 -6.61 -2.21
CA ILE A 203 -0.31 -5.99 -2.28
C ILE A 203 -0.20 -4.66 -3.03
N VAL A 204 -1.10 -4.45 -3.98
CA VAL A 204 -1.35 -3.14 -4.59
C VAL A 204 -2.61 -2.57 -3.99
N ALA A 205 -2.47 -1.45 -3.30
CA ALA A 205 -3.57 -0.72 -2.70
C ALA A 205 -3.75 0.65 -3.35
N THR A 206 -4.94 1.20 -3.32
CA THR A 206 -5.23 2.59 -3.71
C THR A 206 -6.26 3.21 -2.77
N THR A 207 -6.37 4.54 -2.77
CA THR A 207 -7.37 5.27 -1.99
C THR A 207 -8.46 5.81 -2.90
N LEU A 208 -9.71 5.70 -2.48
CA LEU A 208 -10.87 6.27 -3.14
C LEU A 208 -11.53 7.31 -2.23
N SER A 209 -11.71 8.51 -2.75
CA SER A 209 -12.37 9.61 -2.04
C SER A 209 -13.75 9.93 -2.62
N ASN A 210 -14.04 9.45 -3.82
CA ASN A 210 -15.31 9.67 -4.52
C ASN A 210 -15.58 8.59 -5.57
N LEU A 211 -16.82 8.54 -6.08
CA LEU A 211 -17.25 7.54 -7.06
C LEU A 211 -16.55 7.62 -8.41
N ASP A 212 -16.06 8.78 -8.81
CA ASP A 212 -15.36 8.97 -10.09
C ASP A 212 -13.99 8.26 -10.12
N GLU A 213 -13.48 7.87 -8.94
CA GLU A 213 -12.20 7.17 -8.78
C GLU A 213 -12.33 5.65 -8.85
N LEU A 214 -13.55 5.08 -8.92
CA LEU A 214 -13.77 3.62 -8.94
C LEU A 214 -12.96 2.90 -10.02
N ASN A 215 -12.74 3.55 -11.16
CA ASN A 215 -11.95 2.96 -12.24
C ASN A 215 -10.46 2.77 -11.87
N VAL A 216 -9.91 3.59 -10.99
CA VAL A 216 -8.51 3.45 -10.52
C VAL A 216 -8.35 2.20 -9.67
N ALA A 217 -9.41 1.79 -8.97
CA ALA A 217 -9.43 0.60 -8.13
C ALA A 217 -9.39 -0.74 -8.89
N ARG A 218 -9.66 -0.74 -10.21
CA ARG A 218 -9.83 -1.98 -11.00
C ARG A 218 -8.67 -2.97 -10.88
N ASN A 219 -7.46 -2.48 -10.72
CA ASN A 219 -6.25 -3.29 -10.62
C ASN A 219 -5.68 -3.38 -9.20
N ALA A 220 -6.38 -2.83 -8.20
CA ALA A 220 -5.97 -2.90 -6.81
C ALA A 220 -6.41 -4.21 -6.13
N ASP A 221 -5.61 -4.71 -5.21
CA ASP A 221 -5.96 -5.84 -4.33
C ASP A 221 -6.73 -5.32 -3.09
N VAL A 222 -6.42 -4.10 -2.66
CA VAL A 222 -7.01 -3.44 -1.49
C VAL A 222 -7.41 -2.03 -1.86
N VAL A 223 -8.57 -1.59 -1.38
CA VAL A 223 -9.05 -0.24 -1.59
C VAL A 223 -9.31 0.42 -0.25
N PHE A 224 -8.58 1.49 0.03
CA PHE A 224 -8.85 2.37 1.16
C PHE A 224 -9.93 3.38 0.76
N VAL A 225 -11.00 3.46 1.52
CA VAL A 225 -12.19 4.24 1.15
C VAL A 225 -12.54 5.18 2.28
N THR A 226 -12.72 6.46 2.00
CA THR A 226 -13.31 7.37 2.97
C THR A 226 -14.59 6.76 3.57
N ALA A 227 -14.75 6.83 4.89
CA ALA A 227 -15.86 6.23 5.62
C ALA A 227 -17.21 6.87 5.17
N ASP A 228 -17.76 6.32 4.10
CA ASP A 228 -19.02 6.71 3.48
C ASP A 228 -19.73 5.46 2.97
N GLU A 229 -21.01 5.29 3.31
CA GLU A 229 -21.79 4.09 2.97
C GLU A 229 -21.85 3.84 1.46
N GLN A 230 -22.15 4.89 0.68
CA GLN A 230 -22.31 4.76 -0.75
C GLN A 230 -21.01 4.34 -1.42
N LEU A 231 -19.91 4.94 -1.01
CA LEU A 231 -18.59 4.67 -1.57
C LEU A 231 -18.09 3.26 -1.19
N ILE A 232 -18.26 2.84 0.06
CA ILE A 232 -17.89 1.49 0.53
C ILE A 232 -18.67 0.42 -0.25
N ARG A 233 -20.00 0.59 -0.38
CA ARG A 233 -20.83 -0.34 -1.14
C ARG A 233 -20.47 -0.37 -2.63
N ALA A 234 -20.22 0.79 -3.22
CA ALA A 234 -19.82 0.89 -4.62
C ALA A 234 -18.44 0.24 -4.88
N ALA A 235 -17.48 0.46 -4.00
CA ALA A 235 -16.17 -0.18 -4.08
C ALA A 235 -16.25 -1.71 -3.99
N GLY A 236 -17.06 -2.23 -3.07
CA GLY A 236 -17.26 -3.68 -2.90
C GLY A 236 -18.04 -4.33 -4.05
N ALA A 237 -18.89 -3.58 -4.75
CA ALA A 237 -19.69 -4.06 -5.89
C ALA A 237 -19.00 -3.83 -7.25
N SER A 238 -17.90 -3.09 -7.29
CA SER A 238 -17.22 -2.77 -8.54
C SER A 238 -16.64 -4.02 -9.21
N VAL A 239 -16.75 -4.05 -10.54
CA VAL A 239 -16.21 -5.16 -11.33
C VAL A 239 -14.72 -4.92 -11.56
N HIS A 240 -13.93 -5.93 -11.25
CA HIS A 240 -12.50 -5.93 -11.44
C HIS A 240 -12.09 -7.02 -12.44
N ASP A 241 -11.01 -6.78 -13.16
CA ASP A 241 -10.42 -7.78 -14.06
C ASP A 241 -9.77 -8.94 -13.27
N ARG A 242 -9.66 -8.77 -11.98
CA ARG A 242 -9.16 -9.73 -10.97
C ARG A 242 -10.26 -9.97 -9.93
N ALA A 243 -9.92 -10.62 -8.83
CA ALA A 243 -10.85 -10.78 -7.71
C ALA A 243 -11.29 -9.40 -7.16
N ALA A 244 -12.50 -9.32 -6.62
CA ALA A 244 -12.98 -8.12 -5.95
C ALA A 244 -11.98 -7.64 -4.87
N PRO A 245 -11.69 -6.35 -4.75
CA PRO A 245 -10.74 -5.84 -3.79
C PRO A 245 -11.24 -5.99 -2.37
N VAL A 246 -10.31 -6.07 -1.44
CA VAL A 246 -10.61 -5.92 -0.02
C VAL A 246 -10.89 -4.45 0.28
N VAL A 247 -12.09 -4.14 0.73
CA VAL A 247 -12.49 -2.76 1.06
C VAL A 247 -12.14 -2.48 2.53
N VAL A 248 -11.34 -1.44 2.75
CA VAL A 248 -10.91 -0.96 4.06
C VAL A 248 -11.37 0.49 4.24
N ALA A 249 -12.13 0.76 5.27
CA ALA A 249 -12.62 2.11 5.55
C ALA A 249 -11.54 2.97 6.24
N ASP A 250 -11.39 4.22 5.80
CA ASP A 250 -10.50 5.20 6.41
C ASP A 250 -11.25 6.01 7.46
N ILE A 251 -10.78 5.99 8.70
CA ILE A 251 -11.27 6.84 9.78
C ILE A 251 -10.15 7.79 10.19
N ALA A 252 -10.30 9.06 9.85
CA ALA A 252 -9.36 10.10 10.28
C ALA A 252 -9.61 10.45 11.75
N LEU A 253 -8.61 10.24 12.58
CA LEU A 253 -8.68 10.64 13.98
C LEU A 253 -8.55 12.15 14.12
N SER A 254 -9.33 12.70 15.05
CA SER A 254 -9.22 14.08 15.49
C SER A 254 -9.23 14.12 17.02
N ASP A 255 -8.71 15.20 17.60
CA ASP A 255 -8.67 15.38 19.06
C ASP A 255 -10.07 15.46 19.70
N LYS A 256 -11.12 15.48 18.89
CA LYS A 256 -12.52 15.58 19.33
C LYS A 256 -13.23 14.23 19.38
N LEU A 257 -12.67 13.19 18.74
CA LEU A 257 -13.31 11.87 18.67
C LEU A 257 -13.10 11.12 19.99
N SER A 258 -14.19 10.74 20.63
CA SER A 258 -14.16 9.84 21.78
C SER A 258 -13.99 8.38 21.36
N VAL A 259 -13.59 7.54 22.31
CA VAL A 259 -13.51 6.07 22.10
C VAL A 259 -14.85 5.52 21.61
N GLN A 260 -15.99 5.98 22.19
CA GLN A 260 -17.30 5.47 21.81
C GLN A 260 -17.70 5.85 20.39
N GLU A 261 -17.52 7.11 19.99
CA GLU A 261 -17.81 7.57 18.62
C GLU A 261 -16.96 6.82 17.59
N THR A 262 -15.69 6.56 17.92
CA THR A 262 -14.83 5.76 17.03
C THR A 262 -15.34 4.33 16.91
N ILE A 263 -15.75 3.68 18.02
CA ILE A 263 -16.33 2.33 18.00
C ILE A 263 -17.61 2.30 17.18
N ASP A 264 -18.48 3.28 17.31
CA ASP A 264 -19.72 3.36 16.55
C ASP A 264 -19.42 3.46 15.05
N ALA A 265 -18.41 4.26 14.65
CA ALA A 265 -17.93 4.30 13.28
C ALA A 265 -17.39 2.94 12.78
N PHE A 266 -16.69 2.16 13.61
CA PHE A 266 -16.26 0.79 13.24
C PHE A 266 -17.46 -0.10 12.93
N ILE A 267 -18.50 -0.06 13.77
CA ILE A 267 -19.71 -0.87 13.60
C ILE A 267 -20.48 -0.46 12.34
N GLU A 268 -20.59 0.83 12.07
CA GLU A 268 -21.23 1.34 10.86
C GLU A 268 -20.49 0.92 9.59
N ASN A 269 -19.16 1.13 9.53
CA ASN A 269 -18.36 0.73 8.38
C ASN A 269 -18.42 -0.79 8.12
N GLN A 270 -18.45 -1.60 9.17
CA GLN A 270 -18.67 -3.04 9.07
C GLN A 270 -20.04 -3.35 8.47
N ALA A 271 -21.10 -2.68 8.91
CA ALA A 271 -22.46 -2.86 8.40
C ALA A 271 -22.58 -2.44 6.92
N TRP A 272 -21.79 -1.49 6.46
CA TRP A 272 -21.72 -1.06 5.06
C TRP A 272 -20.93 -2.03 4.17
N GLY A 273 -20.17 -2.96 4.75
CA GLY A 273 -19.46 -4.02 4.03
C GLY A 273 -17.94 -3.90 4.01
N ALA A 274 -17.37 -2.98 4.79
CA ALA A 274 -15.91 -2.93 4.95
C ALA A 274 -15.38 -4.24 5.58
N SER A 275 -14.22 -4.68 5.11
CA SER A 275 -13.50 -5.84 5.65
C SER A 275 -12.41 -5.43 6.64
N GLY A 276 -12.08 -4.15 6.72
CA GLY A 276 -11.11 -3.60 7.63
C GLY A 276 -11.33 -2.11 7.87
N VAL A 277 -10.58 -1.57 8.82
CA VAL A 277 -10.49 -0.12 9.09
C VAL A 277 -9.02 0.29 9.15
N ARG A 278 -8.71 1.42 8.52
CA ARG A 278 -7.43 2.10 8.65
C ARG A 278 -7.64 3.40 9.43
N LEU A 279 -7.00 3.49 10.60
CA LEU A 279 -6.98 4.72 11.39
C LEU A 279 -5.94 5.68 10.79
N LEU A 280 -6.37 6.80 10.28
CA LEU A 280 -5.46 7.85 9.81
C LEU A 280 -5.10 8.75 10.99
N LEU A 281 -3.80 8.93 11.22
CA LEU A 281 -3.25 9.74 12.30
C LEU A 281 -2.59 11.00 11.70
N PRO A 282 -3.32 12.12 11.60
CA PRO A 282 -2.76 13.40 11.16
C PRO A 282 -1.65 13.93 12.09
N ASP A 283 -1.78 13.70 13.39
CA ASP A 283 -0.75 13.95 14.40
C ASP A 283 -0.43 12.68 15.17
N PRO A 284 0.44 11.80 14.60
CA PRO A 284 0.69 10.49 15.20
C PRO A 284 1.38 10.57 16.56
N GLN A 285 2.08 11.66 16.90
CA GLN A 285 2.73 11.81 18.19
C GLN A 285 1.69 11.99 19.32
N SER A 286 0.71 12.87 19.15
CA SER A 286 -0.33 13.10 20.14
C SER A 286 -1.38 11.98 20.16
N GLN A 287 -1.68 11.37 19.01
CA GLN A 287 -2.78 10.41 18.87
C GLN A 287 -2.41 8.96 19.21
N SER A 288 -1.12 8.61 19.17
CA SER A 288 -0.68 7.22 19.43
C SER A 288 -1.07 6.71 20.81
N ASP A 289 -0.98 7.53 21.84
CA ASP A 289 -1.34 7.15 23.22
C ASP A 289 -2.84 6.86 23.34
N PHE A 290 -3.68 7.70 22.78
CA PHE A 290 -5.13 7.47 22.71
C PHE A 290 -5.46 6.15 22.00
N VAL A 291 -4.84 5.93 20.82
CA VAL A 291 -5.06 4.73 20.02
C VAL A 291 -4.63 3.46 20.76
N LEU A 292 -3.43 3.45 21.34
CA LEU A 292 -2.85 2.25 21.93
C LEU A 292 -3.36 1.96 23.34
N LYS A 293 -3.65 3.00 24.14
CA LYS A 293 -4.00 2.83 25.56
C LYS A 293 -5.50 2.84 25.82
N GLU A 294 -6.30 3.47 24.94
CA GLU A 294 -7.73 3.62 25.15
C GLU A 294 -8.56 2.92 24.07
N LEU A 295 -8.36 3.27 22.79
CA LEU A 295 -9.19 2.78 21.69
C LEU A 295 -8.95 1.29 21.40
N LEU A 296 -7.72 0.87 21.22
CA LEU A 296 -7.40 -0.52 20.87
C LEU A 296 -7.87 -1.51 21.94
N PRO A 297 -7.63 -1.31 23.25
CA PRO A 297 -8.19 -2.20 24.27
C PRO A 297 -9.71 -2.28 24.24
N ALA A 298 -10.39 -1.16 23.96
CA ALA A 298 -11.85 -1.11 23.88
C ALA A 298 -12.39 -1.87 22.65
N LEU A 299 -11.72 -1.78 21.50
CA LEU A 299 -12.05 -2.54 20.28
C LEU A 299 -11.83 -4.05 20.49
N GLN A 300 -10.70 -4.43 21.11
CA GLN A 300 -10.37 -5.83 21.41
C GLN A 300 -11.36 -6.45 22.42
N ALA A 301 -11.73 -5.71 23.48
CA ALA A 301 -12.72 -6.17 24.45
C ALA A 301 -14.09 -6.47 23.82
N ARG A 302 -14.45 -5.75 22.77
CA ARG A 302 -15.67 -5.95 21.99
C ARG A 302 -15.53 -6.96 20.84
N LYS A 303 -14.32 -7.50 20.63
CA LYS A 303 -14.01 -8.42 19.52
C LYS A 303 -14.36 -7.85 18.15
N LEU A 304 -14.11 -6.57 17.94
CA LEU A 304 -14.41 -5.87 16.68
C LEU A 304 -13.27 -5.98 15.67
N VAL A 305 -12.05 -6.22 16.12
CA VAL A 305 -10.85 -6.16 15.30
C VAL A 305 -9.99 -7.41 15.40
N HIS A 306 -9.20 -7.66 14.35
CA HIS A 306 -8.16 -8.70 14.29
C HIS A 306 -6.95 -8.20 13.45
N ASN A 307 -5.81 -8.89 13.56
CA ASN A 307 -4.59 -8.56 12.81
C ASN A 307 -4.39 -9.44 11.56
N GLY A 308 -5.40 -10.23 11.17
CA GLY A 308 -5.30 -11.20 10.09
C GLY A 308 -4.53 -12.47 10.48
N GLU A 309 -4.65 -13.47 9.64
CA GLU A 309 -3.94 -14.75 9.79
C GLU A 309 -2.87 -14.88 8.70
N GLY A 310 -1.78 -15.59 9.02
CA GLY A 310 -0.70 -15.85 8.09
C GLY A 310 0.53 -14.94 8.25
N THR A 311 1.62 -15.38 7.62
CA THR A 311 2.93 -14.73 7.72
C THR A 311 3.08 -13.60 6.71
N THR A 312 2.44 -13.71 5.53
CA THR A 312 2.49 -12.69 4.49
C THR A 312 1.36 -11.67 4.63
N LEU A 313 1.59 -10.47 4.12
CA LEU A 313 0.56 -9.44 4.13
C LEU A 313 -0.65 -9.81 3.26
N ARG A 314 -0.42 -10.47 2.11
CA ARG A 314 -1.51 -11.01 1.28
C ARG A 314 -2.41 -11.96 2.05
N ALA A 315 -1.82 -12.91 2.80
CA ALA A 315 -2.59 -13.86 3.59
C ALA A 315 -3.42 -13.16 4.67
N ARG A 316 -2.88 -12.15 5.35
CA ARG A 316 -3.62 -11.37 6.37
C ARG A 316 -4.84 -10.65 5.81
N PHE A 317 -4.78 -10.19 4.56
CA PHE A 317 -5.92 -9.62 3.84
C PHE A 317 -6.87 -10.69 3.28
N GLY A 318 -6.58 -11.98 3.46
CA GLY A 318 -7.39 -13.07 2.91
C GLY A 318 -7.29 -13.19 1.38
N LEU A 319 -6.25 -12.62 0.79
CA LEU A 319 -5.99 -12.70 -0.65
C LEU A 319 -5.36 -14.06 -1.00
N PRO A 320 -5.70 -14.65 -2.15
CA PRO A 320 -5.09 -15.89 -2.61
C PRO A 320 -3.59 -15.70 -2.92
N GLU A 321 -2.85 -16.81 -2.91
CA GLU A 321 -1.50 -16.83 -3.44
C GLU A 321 -1.48 -16.31 -4.89
N ALA A 322 -0.44 -15.53 -5.20
CA ALA A 322 -0.29 -14.96 -6.52
C ALA A 322 0.36 -15.97 -7.46
N ILE A 323 -0.41 -16.40 -8.45
CA ILE A 323 0.11 -17.26 -9.52
C ILE A 323 0.96 -16.42 -10.47
N ASN A 324 2.16 -16.90 -10.81
CA ASN A 324 3.00 -16.25 -11.79
C ASN A 324 2.36 -16.35 -13.18
N ARG A 325 2.22 -15.24 -13.88
CA ARG A 325 1.55 -15.18 -15.21
C ARG A 325 2.31 -15.91 -16.32
N TYR A 326 3.61 -16.13 -16.12
CA TYR A 326 4.46 -16.80 -17.10
C TYR A 326 4.71 -18.28 -16.77
N SER A 327 4.39 -18.73 -15.53
CA SER A 327 4.49 -20.13 -15.23
C SER A 327 3.44 -20.88 -16.06
N THR A 328 3.88 -21.77 -16.92
CA THR A 328 2.99 -22.76 -17.52
C THR A 328 2.46 -23.64 -16.40
N ALA A 329 1.14 -23.69 -16.27
CA ALA A 329 0.51 -24.64 -15.35
C ALA A 329 1.06 -26.05 -15.69
N ALA A 330 1.74 -26.66 -14.72
CA ALA A 330 2.27 -28.02 -14.85
C ALA A 330 1.12 -29.03 -14.86
#